data_2db4c2ca3f305dfcddbcaf16ef576fcd
#
_entry.id   2db4c2ca3f305dfcddbcaf16ef576fcd
#
_cell.length_a   1.000
_cell.length_b   1.000
_cell.length_c   1.000
_cell.angle_alpha   90.00
_cell.angle_beta   90.00
_cell.angle_gamma   90.00
#
_symmetry.space_group_name_H-M   'P 1'
#
loop_
_entity.id
_entity.type
_entity.pdbx_description
1 polymer ?
#
loop_
_entity_poly.entity_id
_entity_poly.type
_entity_poly.pdbx_seq_one_letter_code
_entity_poly.pdbx_strand_id
1 'polypeptide(L)'
;MKRLDKAAQAIARSIMQCDSMRVISHNDADGITSAGLICSALLRAGIPFQATLLNRLDESVLAGLEGPVVFCDMGSGKPELISRIKEECFVLDHHRPVGKLDCMHLNPHLFGIDGAFELSAAGTVYSVVRQMGENADLSGLALVGAMGDRQGMIGANKTIMEEAIACGAVELSAGLKMSRDGPVEEVFQSSIEPLLDFTGDAEKTRRFLDDLKIKGNVESLAGSDLAKLCTAITLKLLMQGSFAADSIIGESIRLKHELVENSLEMVELLNACGNRDVPGLGLTLCLRDPGAIEQARSLAQEYRGHIRREIGMLREQNQVRKNIRYLKMVNMEAGAIVSGLGIRYLYADLPLITLNHKDDMVKISARGTKPLISRGLDLSIALREAAKAVGGVGGGHTIASGASIPPGTEDRFLAALDEIVGEQLHKAAEGAPAVEVAP
;
A
#
# COMPACT_ATOMS: atom_id res chain seq x y z
N MET A 1 -22.86 -6.18 0.90
CA MET A 1 -23.29 -4.78 0.69
C MET A 1 -24.53 -4.39 1.48
N LYS A 2 -25.79 -4.82 1.22
CA LYS A 2 -27.03 -4.28 1.89
C LYS A 2 -26.98 -4.16 3.43
N ARG A 3 -26.36 -5.12 4.14
CA ARG A 3 -26.21 -5.04 5.61
C ARG A 3 -25.17 -4.01 6.04
N LEU A 4 -24.06 -3.92 5.32
CA LEU A 4 -23.03 -2.92 5.52
C LEU A 4 -23.59 -1.53 5.26
N ASP A 5 -24.33 -1.33 4.15
CA ASP A 5 -24.95 -0.04 3.79
C ASP A 5 -25.93 0.44 4.88
N LYS A 6 -26.71 -0.49 5.47
CA LYS A 6 -27.61 -0.14 6.59
C LYS A 6 -26.84 0.32 7.84
N ALA A 7 -25.71 -0.33 8.16
CA ALA A 7 -24.85 0.08 9.26
C ALA A 7 -24.17 1.42 8.98
N ALA A 8 -23.66 1.61 7.77
CA ALA A 8 -23.08 2.86 7.29
C ALA A 8 -24.08 4.03 7.39
N GLN A 9 -25.33 3.81 7.00
CA GLN A 9 -26.40 4.82 7.13
C GLN A 9 -26.69 5.21 8.58
N ALA A 10 -26.66 4.25 9.51
CA ALA A 10 -26.83 4.54 10.93
C ALA A 10 -25.69 5.43 11.47
N ILE A 11 -24.43 5.08 11.10
CA ILE A 11 -23.25 5.86 11.48
C ILE A 11 -23.32 7.27 10.87
N ALA A 12 -23.63 7.38 9.58
CA ALA A 12 -23.77 8.67 8.92
C ALA A 12 -24.77 9.59 9.63
N ARG A 13 -25.91 9.04 10.06
CA ARG A 13 -26.93 9.82 10.82
C ARG A 13 -26.39 10.31 12.16
N SER A 14 -25.64 9.49 12.91
CA SER A 14 -25.03 9.91 14.18
C SER A 14 -23.98 10.99 13.95
N ILE A 15 -23.08 10.81 12.98
CA ILE A 15 -22.06 11.82 12.64
C ILE A 15 -22.71 13.15 12.26
N MET A 16 -23.80 13.14 11.50
CA MET A 16 -24.54 14.33 11.10
C MET A 16 -25.26 15.07 12.24
N GLN A 17 -25.33 14.49 13.43
CA GLN A 17 -25.87 15.11 14.64
C GLN A 17 -24.79 15.69 15.55
N CYS A 18 -23.51 15.50 15.24
CA CYS A 18 -22.42 16.05 16.01
C CYS A 18 -22.18 17.51 15.67
N ASP A 19 -21.94 18.34 16.70
CA ASP A 19 -21.62 19.77 16.52
C ASP A 19 -20.18 20.00 16.01
N SER A 20 -19.30 19.03 16.23
CA SER A 20 -17.90 19.02 15.75
C SER A 20 -17.37 17.58 15.71
N MET A 21 -16.25 17.36 15.05
CA MET A 21 -15.66 16.02 14.91
C MET A 21 -14.13 16.04 15.03
N ARG A 22 -13.58 15.10 15.80
CA ARG A 22 -12.15 14.76 15.75
C ARG A 22 -11.97 13.62 14.73
N VAL A 23 -11.15 13.84 13.72
CA VAL A 23 -10.82 12.82 12.71
C VAL A 23 -9.41 12.31 12.97
N ILE A 24 -9.28 11.03 13.27
CA ILE A 24 -7.98 10.37 13.49
C ILE A 24 -7.83 9.29 12.45
N SER A 25 -6.76 9.35 11.66
CA SER A 25 -6.57 8.41 10.55
C SER A 25 -5.13 7.94 10.45
N HIS A 26 -4.92 6.80 9.77
CA HIS A 26 -3.59 6.34 9.41
C HIS A 26 -2.91 7.27 8.40
N ASN A 27 -1.59 7.26 8.33
CA ASN A 27 -0.82 8.19 7.51
C ASN A 27 -0.35 7.64 6.16
N ASP A 28 -0.81 6.45 5.75
CA ASP A 28 -0.57 5.93 4.40
C ASP A 28 -1.67 6.36 3.39
N ALA A 29 -1.60 5.87 2.16
CA ALA A 29 -2.55 6.31 1.12
C ALA A 29 -4.00 5.95 1.45
N ASP A 30 -4.28 4.76 2.07
CA ASP A 30 -5.65 4.37 2.43
C ASP A 30 -6.17 5.22 3.61
N GLY A 31 -5.34 5.45 4.63
CA GLY A 31 -5.69 6.31 5.75
C GLY A 31 -5.86 7.78 5.35
N ILE A 32 -4.95 8.33 4.52
CA ILE A 32 -5.04 9.73 4.06
C ILE A 32 -6.30 9.95 3.21
N THR A 33 -6.62 9.03 2.29
CA THR A 33 -7.86 9.12 1.49
C THR A 33 -9.10 8.92 2.36
N SER A 34 -9.04 8.05 3.36
CA SER A 34 -10.10 7.88 4.37
C SER A 34 -10.37 9.19 5.12
N ALA A 35 -9.32 9.88 5.58
CA ALA A 35 -9.44 11.20 6.18
C ALA A 35 -10.00 12.23 5.17
N GLY A 36 -9.51 12.22 3.93
CA GLY A 36 -9.99 13.11 2.85
C GLY A 36 -11.48 12.96 2.59
N LEU A 37 -11.98 11.72 2.54
CA LEU A 37 -13.38 11.40 2.35
C LEU A 37 -14.26 11.95 3.47
N ILE A 38 -13.95 11.63 4.72
CA ILE A 38 -14.77 12.06 5.86
C ILE A 38 -14.68 13.57 6.08
N CYS A 39 -13.48 14.17 5.96
CA CYS A 39 -13.30 15.61 6.09
C CYS A 39 -14.05 16.39 5.00
N SER A 40 -14.04 15.91 3.74
CA SER A 40 -14.82 16.52 2.66
C SER A 40 -16.32 16.48 2.94
N ALA A 41 -16.83 15.35 3.45
CA ALA A 41 -18.24 15.23 3.82
C ALA A 41 -18.62 16.15 4.98
N LEU A 42 -17.76 16.24 6.01
CA LEU A 42 -17.96 17.14 7.16
C LEU A 42 -17.96 18.61 6.72
N LEU A 43 -17.03 19.03 5.83
CA LEU A 43 -17.00 20.38 5.25
C LEU A 43 -18.32 20.70 4.53
N ARG A 44 -18.79 19.79 3.69
CA ARG A 44 -20.06 19.96 2.95
C ARG A 44 -21.28 20.01 3.87
N ALA A 45 -21.22 19.28 4.99
CA ALA A 45 -22.26 19.29 6.00
C ALA A 45 -22.19 20.51 6.95
N GLY A 46 -21.15 21.35 6.87
CA GLY A 46 -20.92 22.47 7.75
C GLY A 46 -20.53 22.08 9.18
N ILE A 47 -20.00 20.86 9.37
CA ILE A 47 -19.55 20.34 10.67
C ILE A 47 -18.05 20.64 10.83
N PRO A 48 -17.66 21.49 11.81
CA PRO A 48 -16.26 21.76 12.12
C PRO A 48 -15.51 20.47 12.50
N PHE A 49 -14.25 20.35 12.08
CA PHE A 49 -13.43 19.20 12.46
C PHE A 49 -11.97 19.58 12.71
N GLN A 50 -11.27 18.70 13.40
CA GLN A 50 -9.82 18.70 13.50
C GLN A 50 -9.30 17.32 13.09
N ALA A 51 -8.43 17.26 12.08
CA ALA A 51 -7.83 16.01 11.60
C ALA A 51 -6.41 15.81 12.16
N THR A 52 -6.12 14.59 12.53
CA THR A 52 -4.79 14.12 12.96
C THR A 52 -4.48 12.81 12.26
N LEU A 53 -3.37 12.78 11.52
CA LEU A 53 -2.93 11.57 10.82
C LEU A 53 -1.70 10.99 11.51
N LEU A 54 -1.71 9.67 11.76
CA LEU A 54 -0.77 8.98 12.64
C LEU A 54 -0.26 7.71 11.97
N ASN A 55 0.97 7.35 12.26
CA ASN A 55 1.49 6.03 11.87
C ASN A 55 0.91 4.89 12.75
N ARG A 56 0.53 5.19 14.01
CA ARG A 56 0.04 4.20 14.96
C ARG A 56 -0.85 4.82 16.02
N LEU A 57 -1.93 4.13 16.34
CA LEU A 57 -2.77 4.48 17.51
C LEU A 57 -2.10 3.97 18.80
N ASP A 58 -1.86 4.86 19.74
CA ASP A 58 -1.32 4.57 21.07
C ASP A 58 -1.99 5.43 22.17
N GLU A 59 -1.56 5.25 23.41
CA GLU A 59 -2.16 5.95 24.56
C GLU A 59 -2.01 7.48 24.50
N SER A 60 -0.96 7.99 23.88
CA SER A 60 -0.70 9.44 23.80
C SER A 60 -1.78 10.15 22.97
N VAL A 61 -2.35 9.45 21.99
CA VAL A 61 -3.42 9.97 21.14
C VAL A 61 -4.71 10.19 21.92
N LEU A 62 -4.97 9.35 22.95
CA LEU A 62 -6.16 9.45 23.78
C LEU A 62 -6.09 10.61 24.79
N ALA A 63 -4.86 11.01 25.16
CA ALA A 63 -4.64 12.10 26.06
C ALA A 63 -4.95 13.44 25.38
N GLY A 64 -6.15 14.00 25.63
CA GLY A 64 -6.60 15.26 25.03
C GLY A 64 -7.61 15.09 23.90
N LEU A 65 -8.19 13.90 23.74
CA LEU A 65 -9.40 13.73 22.95
C LEU A 65 -10.56 14.40 23.68
N GLU A 66 -11.15 15.38 23.02
CA GLU A 66 -12.36 16.06 23.48
C GLU A 66 -13.39 16.03 22.34
N GLY A 67 -14.65 15.73 22.68
CA GLY A 67 -15.78 15.65 21.75
C GLY A 67 -15.81 14.35 20.91
N PRO A 68 -16.80 14.26 20.00
CA PRO A 68 -16.97 13.09 19.14
C PRO A 68 -15.74 12.81 18.27
N VAL A 69 -15.38 11.52 18.13
CA VAL A 69 -14.20 11.11 17.39
C VAL A 69 -14.50 10.02 16.37
N VAL A 70 -13.95 10.13 15.17
CA VAL A 70 -13.95 9.09 14.15
C VAL A 70 -12.51 8.62 13.86
N PHE A 71 -12.30 7.32 14.01
CA PHE A 71 -11.06 6.65 13.62
C PHE A 71 -11.25 6.03 12.23
N CYS A 72 -10.35 6.36 11.32
CA CYS A 72 -10.34 5.85 9.97
C CYS A 72 -9.07 5.04 9.75
N ASP A 73 -9.21 3.84 9.16
CA ASP A 73 -8.11 2.93 8.86
C ASP A 73 -7.31 2.52 10.11
N MET A 74 -7.95 2.52 11.25
CA MET A 74 -7.41 2.06 12.54
C MET A 74 -8.50 1.88 13.58
N GLY A 75 -8.15 1.17 14.64
CA GLY A 75 -9.03 1.00 15.81
C GLY A 75 -9.50 -0.44 16.01
N SER A 76 -9.79 -1.19 14.96
CA SER A 76 -10.30 -2.57 15.05
C SER A 76 -9.33 -3.54 15.76
N GLY A 77 -8.03 -3.28 15.66
CA GLY A 77 -6.98 -4.05 16.30
C GLY A 77 -6.63 -3.61 17.73
N LYS A 78 -7.30 -2.60 18.30
CA LYS A 78 -6.97 -1.97 19.57
C LYS A 78 -8.19 -1.75 20.49
N PRO A 79 -8.99 -2.81 20.77
CA PRO A 79 -10.20 -2.67 21.59
C PRO A 79 -9.91 -2.09 22.98
N GLU A 80 -8.74 -2.37 23.55
CA GLU A 80 -8.31 -1.87 24.86
C GLU A 80 -8.09 -0.35 24.89
N LEU A 81 -7.72 0.26 23.76
CA LEU A 81 -7.59 1.71 23.64
C LEU A 81 -8.94 2.36 23.35
N ILE A 82 -9.70 1.81 22.42
CA ILE A 82 -11.03 2.33 22.03
C ILE A 82 -12.01 2.31 23.22
N SER A 83 -11.98 1.28 24.06
CA SER A 83 -12.85 1.18 25.25
C SER A 83 -12.59 2.25 26.32
N ARG A 84 -11.48 2.96 26.26
CA ARG A 84 -11.14 4.05 27.19
C ARG A 84 -11.71 5.40 26.77
N ILE A 85 -12.22 5.50 25.53
CA ILE A 85 -12.84 6.72 25.00
C ILE A 85 -14.25 6.83 25.60
N LYS A 86 -14.55 7.98 26.20
CA LYS A 86 -15.83 8.24 26.85
C LYS A 86 -16.81 9.00 25.97
N GLU A 87 -16.27 9.69 24.98
CA GLU A 87 -16.98 10.48 24.01
C GLU A 87 -17.63 9.60 22.96
N GLU A 88 -18.52 10.15 22.16
CA GLU A 88 -19.09 9.42 21.02
C GLU A 88 -17.98 9.03 20.04
N CYS A 89 -17.87 7.72 19.79
CA CYS A 89 -16.76 7.15 19.06
C CYS A 89 -17.25 6.35 17.85
N PHE A 90 -16.62 6.57 16.72
CA PHE A 90 -16.84 5.87 15.46
C PHE A 90 -15.54 5.22 15.01
N VAL A 91 -15.58 3.95 14.60
CA VAL A 91 -14.43 3.25 14.01
C VAL A 91 -14.81 2.76 12.62
N LEU A 92 -14.15 3.30 11.60
CA LEU A 92 -14.33 2.98 10.18
C LEU A 92 -13.01 2.36 9.68
N ASP A 93 -12.93 1.04 9.73
CA ASP A 93 -11.66 0.32 9.56
C ASP A 93 -11.88 -0.97 8.76
N HIS A 94 -10.82 -1.51 8.15
CA HIS A 94 -10.85 -2.73 7.37
C HIS A 94 -9.92 -3.83 7.93
N HIS A 95 -9.09 -3.47 8.89
CA HIS A 95 -8.21 -4.43 9.55
C HIS A 95 -9.00 -5.49 10.32
N ARG A 96 -8.46 -6.70 10.41
CA ARG A 96 -9.13 -7.81 11.09
C ARG A 96 -9.41 -7.45 12.56
N PRO A 97 -10.70 -7.45 13.01
CA PRO A 97 -11.03 -7.13 14.40
C PRO A 97 -10.44 -8.14 15.37
N VAL A 98 -9.83 -7.66 16.46
CA VAL A 98 -9.28 -8.49 17.53
C VAL A 98 -10.36 -8.81 18.57
N GLY A 99 -11.41 -7.97 18.66
CA GLY A 99 -12.50 -8.12 19.60
C GLY A 99 -13.69 -7.24 19.22
N LYS A 100 -14.72 -7.24 20.09
CA LYS A 100 -15.86 -6.33 19.96
C LYS A 100 -15.47 -4.94 20.47
N LEU A 101 -15.86 -3.89 19.75
CA LEU A 101 -15.76 -2.51 20.20
C LEU A 101 -17.10 -2.05 20.78
N ASP A 102 -17.05 -1.27 21.87
CA ASP A 102 -18.23 -0.64 22.49
C ASP A 102 -18.46 0.77 21.91
N CYS A 103 -18.43 0.86 20.59
CA CYS A 103 -18.68 2.08 19.82
C CYS A 103 -19.36 1.72 18.49
N MET A 104 -19.73 2.73 17.70
CA MET A 104 -20.23 2.51 16.35
C MET A 104 -19.09 2.06 15.43
N HIS A 105 -19.08 0.79 15.07
CA HIS A 105 -18.00 0.14 14.35
C HIS A 105 -18.47 -0.36 12.99
N LEU A 106 -17.92 0.19 11.90
CA LEU A 106 -18.05 -0.31 10.54
C LEU A 106 -16.75 -0.99 10.12
N ASN A 107 -16.84 -2.27 9.85
CA ASN A 107 -15.69 -3.04 9.37
C ASN A 107 -16.20 -4.15 8.44
N PRO A 108 -15.66 -4.32 7.22
CA PRO A 108 -16.12 -5.31 6.25
C PRO A 108 -16.17 -6.73 6.80
N HIS A 109 -15.20 -7.13 7.63
CA HIS A 109 -15.18 -8.47 8.23
C HIS A 109 -16.43 -8.80 9.06
N LEU A 110 -17.09 -7.80 9.67
CA LEU A 110 -18.33 -7.99 10.43
C LEU A 110 -19.52 -8.32 9.51
N PHE A 111 -19.39 -8.14 8.22
CA PHE A 111 -20.41 -8.38 7.20
C PHE A 111 -20.06 -9.51 6.23
N GLY A 112 -18.96 -10.24 6.49
CA GLY A 112 -18.50 -11.34 5.65
C GLY A 112 -17.81 -10.88 4.35
N ILE A 113 -17.31 -9.64 4.33
CA ILE A 113 -16.50 -9.07 3.24
C ILE A 113 -15.04 -9.10 3.69
N ASP A 114 -14.13 -9.50 2.82
CA ASP A 114 -12.71 -9.54 3.15
C ASP A 114 -12.10 -8.13 3.08
N GLY A 115 -11.74 -7.58 4.25
CA GLY A 115 -11.10 -6.27 4.36
C GLY A 115 -9.71 -6.21 3.73
N ALA A 116 -9.01 -7.33 3.56
CA ALA A 116 -7.69 -7.34 2.95
C ALA A 116 -7.71 -7.30 1.41
N PHE A 117 -8.83 -7.71 0.77
CA PHE A 117 -8.88 -7.88 -0.69
C PHE A 117 -10.08 -7.23 -1.37
N GLU A 118 -11.20 -7.02 -0.66
CA GLU A 118 -12.48 -6.66 -1.27
C GLU A 118 -13.00 -5.27 -0.89
N LEU A 119 -12.55 -4.71 0.25
CA LEU A 119 -12.96 -3.36 0.70
C LEU A 119 -11.90 -2.76 1.62
N SER A 120 -11.26 -1.68 1.19
CA SER A 120 -10.29 -0.92 1.97
C SER A 120 -10.95 -0.05 3.05
N ALA A 121 -10.13 0.61 3.89
CA ALA A 121 -10.65 1.58 4.85
C ALA A 121 -11.30 2.78 4.14
N ALA A 122 -10.70 3.29 3.08
CA ALA A 122 -11.31 4.36 2.28
C ALA A 122 -12.66 3.93 1.67
N GLY A 123 -12.77 2.69 1.19
CA GLY A 123 -14.05 2.14 0.72
C GLY A 123 -15.07 1.99 1.85
N THR A 124 -14.62 1.62 3.05
CA THR A 124 -15.45 1.54 4.25
C THR A 124 -15.95 2.93 4.67
N VAL A 125 -15.06 3.92 4.71
CA VAL A 125 -15.40 5.34 4.99
C VAL A 125 -16.34 5.89 3.92
N TYR A 126 -16.08 5.62 2.64
CA TYR A 126 -16.95 6.05 1.54
C TYR A 126 -18.37 5.50 1.67
N SER A 127 -18.52 4.27 2.18
CA SER A 127 -19.84 3.68 2.45
C SER A 127 -20.66 4.52 3.44
N VAL A 128 -20.02 5.23 4.39
CA VAL A 128 -20.65 6.20 5.30
C VAL A 128 -20.84 7.53 4.62
N VAL A 129 -19.80 8.06 3.98
CA VAL A 129 -19.75 9.39 3.36
C VAL A 129 -20.85 9.57 2.30
N ARG A 130 -21.10 8.56 1.46
CA ARG A 130 -22.19 8.61 0.46
C ARG A 130 -23.59 8.65 1.07
N GLN A 131 -23.74 8.40 2.37
CA GLN A 131 -25.00 8.54 3.12
C GLN A 131 -25.14 9.91 3.82
N MET A 132 -24.07 10.74 3.82
CA MET A 132 -24.06 12.06 4.46
C MET A 132 -24.48 13.19 3.52
N GLY A 133 -24.80 12.90 2.27
CA GLY A 133 -25.21 13.89 1.28
C GLY A 133 -24.77 13.52 -0.14
N GLU A 134 -24.73 14.51 -1.03
CA GLU A 134 -24.28 14.33 -2.42
C GLU A 134 -22.75 14.25 -2.49
N ASN A 135 -22.21 13.06 -2.21
CA ASN A 135 -20.77 12.78 -2.12
C ASN A 135 -20.30 11.69 -3.11
N ALA A 136 -21.10 11.37 -4.12
CA ALA A 136 -20.74 10.34 -5.12
C ALA A 136 -19.46 10.68 -5.90
N ASP A 137 -19.18 11.97 -6.10
CA ASP A 137 -17.96 12.47 -6.75
C ASP A 137 -16.67 12.16 -5.97
N LEU A 138 -16.77 11.80 -4.71
CA LEU A 138 -15.63 11.38 -3.86
C LEU A 138 -15.27 9.89 -4.04
N SER A 139 -16.06 9.12 -4.79
CA SER A 139 -15.80 7.68 -5.01
C SER A 139 -14.43 7.39 -5.61
N GLY A 140 -13.85 8.32 -6.38
CA GLY A 140 -12.49 8.21 -6.89
C GLY A 140 -11.44 8.09 -5.79
N LEU A 141 -11.58 8.84 -4.69
CA LEU A 141 -10.67 8.75 -3.54
C LEU A 141 -10.75 7.38 -2.84
N ALA A 142 -11.94 6.78 -2.77
CA ALA A 142 -12.09 5.43 -2.21
C ALA A 142 -11.31 4.38 -3.03
N LEU A 143 -11.28 4.52 -4.35
CA LEU A 143 -10.49 3.65 -5.22
C LEU A 143 -8.98 3.90 -5.06
N VAL A 144 -8.57 5.14 -4.85
CA VAL A 144 -7.16 5.48 -4.56
C VAL A 144 -6.70 4.80 -3.28
N GLY A 145 -7.50 4.80 -2.21
CA GLY A 145 -7.19 4.08 -0.97
C GLY A 145 -7.04 2.58 -1.19
N ALA A 146 -8.01 1.95 -1.88
CA ALA A 146 -7.93 0.53 -2.21
C ALA A 146 -6.66 0.18 -3.03
N MET A 147 -6.25 1.06 -3.95
CA MET A 147 -5.00 0.92 -4.72
C MET A 147 -3.76 1.10 -3.84
N GLY A 148 -3.83 2.00 -2.85
CA GLY A 148 -2.77 2.18 -1.84
C GLY A 148 -2.45 0.89 -1.11
N ASP A 149 -3.47 0.16 -0.72
CA ASP A 149 -3.41 -1.16 -0.09
C ASP A 149 -3.18 -2.32 -1.06
N ARG A 150 -2.97 -2.01 -2.34
CA ARG A 150 -2.77 -3.00 -3.41
C ARG A 150 -3.95 -3.97 -3.55
N GLN A 151 -5.15 -3.54 -3.17
CA GLN A 151 -6.37 -4.31 -3.36
C GLN A 151 -6.80 -4.30 -4.84
N GLY A 152 -7.42 -5.39 -5.28
CA GLY A 152 -8.03 -5.46 -6.61
C GLY A 152 -9.39 -4.76 -6.63
N MET A 153 -9.82 -4.37 -7.84
CA MET A 153 -11.19 -3.88 -8.07
C MET A 153 -12.16 -5.07 -8.17
N ILE A 154 -12.27 -5.81 -7.06
CA ILE A 154 -13.14 -6.98 -6.88
C ILE A 154 -14.07 -6.77 -5.70
N GLY A 155 -15.09 -7.62 -5.53
CA GLY A 155 -16.00 -7.55 -4.39
C GLY A 155 -16.66 -6.17 -4.23
N ALA A 156 -16.57 -5.59 -3.06
CA ALA A 156 -17.15 -4.29 -2.75
C ALA A 156 -16.39 -3.12 -3.42
N ASN A 157 -15.06 -3.22 -3.60
CA ASN A 157 -14.30 -2.23 -4.36
C ASN A 157 -14.79 -2.12 -5.81
N LYS A 158 -15.18 -3.26 -6.44
CA LYS A 158 -15.78 -3.25 -7.78
C LYS A 158 -17.10 -2.50 -7.81
N THR A 159 -17.94 -2.66 -6.78
CA THR A 159 -19.20 -1.92 -6.68
C THR A 159 -18.96 -0.41 -6.60
N ILE A 160 -17.95 0.03 -5.81
CA ILE A 160 -17.57 1.45 -5.74
C ILE A 160 -17.04 1.94 -7.09
N MET A 161 -16.24 1.14 -7.79
CA MET A 161 -15.74 1.49 -9.13
C MET A 161 -16.88 1.65 -10.14
N GLU A 162 -17.87 0.74 -10.15
CA GLU A 162 -19.05 0.84 -11.00
C GLU A 162 -19.86 2.10 -10.69
N GLU A 163 -20.03 2.47 -9.43
CA GLU A 163 -20.66 3.72 -9.00
C GLU A 163 -19.85 4.95 -9.47
N ALA A 164 -18.52 4.92 -9.30
CA ALA A 164 -17.63 6.00 -9.71
C ALA A 164 -17.65 6.26 -11.23
N ILE A 165 -17.76 5.19 -12.03
CA ILE A 165 -17.93 5.30 -13.47
C ILE A 165 -19.31 5.90 -13.81
N ALA A 166 -20.35 5.41 -13.14
CA ALA A 166 -21.72 5.84 -13.41
C ALA A 166 -21.97 7.32 -13.10
N CYS A 167 -21.32 7.84 -12.03
CA CYS A 167 -21.41 9.28 -11.68
C CYS A 167 -20.35 10.16 -12.38
N GLY A 168 -19.48 9.58 -13.22
CA GLY A 168 -18.44 10.31 -13.94
C GLY A 168 -17.23 10.72 -13.06
N ALA A 169 -17.09 10.17 -11.86
CA ALA A 169 -15.95 10.46 -10.99
C ALA A 169 -14.65 9.82 -11.52
N VAL A 170 -14.75 8.73 -12.26
CA VAL A 170 -13.59 8.07 -12.88
C VAL A 170 -13.87 7.66 -14.33
N GLU A 171 -12.80 7.53 -15.09
CA GLU A 171 -12.76 6.97 -16.44
C GLU A 171 -11.74 5.84 -16.48
N LEU A 172 -12.07 4.75 -17.17
CA LEU A 172 -11.15 3.63 -17.36
C LEU A 172 -10.48 3.72 -18.72
N SER A 173 -9.17 3.47 -18.75
CA SER A 173 -8.40 3.31 -19.96
C SER A 173 -7.57 2.04 -19.90
N ALA A 174 -7.50 1.30 -21.00
CA ALA A 174 -6.65 0.11 -21.07
C ALA A 174 -5.24 0.47 -21.54
N GLY A 175 -4.22 -0.15 -20.94
CA GLY A 175 -2.86 0.05 -21.36
C GLY A 175 -1.81 -0.21 -20.27
N LEU A 176 -0.76 0.59 -20.32
CA LEU A 176 0.35 0.52 -19.37
C LEU A 176 0.00 1.31 -18.11
N LYS A 177 0.14 0.66 -16.97
CA LYS A 177 -0.09 1.26 -15.65
C LYS A 177 1.19 1.95 -15.17
N MET A 178 1.25 3.27 -15.30
CA MET A 178 2.36 4.09 -14.84
C MET A 178 1.85 5.13 -13.83
N SER A 179 2.64 5.39 -12.80
CA SER A 179 2.32 6.41 -11.80
C SER A 179 2.58 7.84 -12.25
N ARG A 180 3.05 8.04 -13.48
CA ARG A 180 3.34 9.37 -14.03
C ARG A 180 2.92 9.45 -15.48
N ASP A 181 2.37 10.60 -15.83
CA ASP A 181 2.19 11.05 -17.19
C ASP A 181 3.42 11.84 -17.65
N GLY A 182 3.54 12.07 -18.95
CA GLY A 182 4.60 12.87 -19.54
C GLY A 182 5.52 12.11 -20.51
N PRO A 183 6.68 12.70 -20.88
CA PRO A 183 7.60 12.11 -21.84
C PRO A 183 8.01 10.70 -21.43
N VAL A 184 7.80 9.73 -22.33
CA VAL A 184 8.03 8.30 -22.05
C VAL A 184 9.45 8.01 -21.55
N GLU A 185 10.47 8.72 -22.08
CA GLU A 185 11.85 8.57 -21.64
C GLU A 185 12.03 8.96 -20.15
N GLU A 186 11.49 10.12 -19.77
CA GLU A 186 11.58 10.62 -18.38
C GLU A 186 10.80 9.74 -17.40
N VAL A 187 9.61 9.29 -17.82
CA VAL A 187 8.77 8.42 -17.02
C VAL A 187 9.48 7.10 -16.72
N PHE A 188 10.04 6.41 -17.72
CA PHE A 188 10.76 5.16 -17.53
C PHE A 188 12.09 5.32 -16.79
N GLN A 189 12.83 6.38 -17.06
CA GLN A 189 14.07 6.67 -16.34
C GLN A 189 13.84 6.87 -14.84
N SER A 190 12.70 7.47 -14.46
CA SER A 190 12.40 7.82 -13.07
C SER A 190 11.49 6.83 -12.36
N SER A 191 10.85 5.90 -13.06
CA SER A 191 9.91 4.95 -12.49
C SER A 191 10.57 4.01 -11.49
N ILE A 192 9.83 3.67 -10.44
CA ILE A 192 10.17 2.58 -9.51
C ILE A 192 9.16 1.42 -9.62
N GLU A 193 8.02 1.66 -10.25
CA GLU A 193 7.01 0.66 -10.62
C GLU A 193 6.50 0.95 -12.04
N PRO A 194 6.94 0.15 -13.04
CA PRO A 194 7.83 -1.01 -12.98
C PRO A 194 9.29 -0.63 -12.74
N LEU A 195 10.00 -1.45 -11.99
CA LEU A 195 11.45 -1.37 -11.83
C LEU A 195 12.11 -2.25 -12.89
N LEU A 196 12.68 -1.62 -13.91
CA LEU A 196 13.36 -2.29 -15.00
C LEU A 196 14.88 -2.31 -14.79
N ASP A 197 15.58 -3.20 -15.49
CA ASP A 197 17.06 -3.32 -15.41
C ASP A 197 17.82 -2.05 -15.81
N PHE A 198 17.16 -1.19 -16.59
CA PHE A 198 17.67 0.11 -17.02
C PHE A 198 17.10 1.31 -16.25
N THR A 199 16.20 1.10 -15.28
CA THR A 199 15.67 2.21 -14.47
C THR A 199 16.81 2.99 -13.80
N GLY A 200 16.83 4.31 -13.99
CA GLY A 200 17.88 5.22 -13.50
C GLY A 200 19.04 5.43 -14.47
N ASP A 201 19.09 4.71 -15.60
CA ASP A 201 20.12 4.82 -16.63
C ASP A 201 19.50 5.46 -17.90
N ALA A 202 19.82 6.75 -18.13
CA ALA A 202 19.24 7.52 -19.24
C ALA A 202 19.64 6.95 -20.61
N GLU A 203 20.89 6.49 -20.76
CA GLU A 203 21.36 5.97 -22.04
C GLU A 203 20.69 4.65 -22.41
N LYS A 204 20.59 3.73 -21.46
CA LYS A 204 19.88 2.47 -21.67
C LYS A 204 18.39 2.67 -21.89
N THR A 205 17.75 3.60 -21.17
CA THR A 205 16.34 3.96 -21.38
C THR A 205 16.12 4.47 -22.79
N ARG A 206 16.95 5.41 -23.25
CA ARG A 206 16.86 5.97 -24.61
C ARG A 206 17.06 4.89 -25.65
N ARG A 207 18.09 4.06 -25.53
CA ARG A 207 18.37 2.96 -26.47
C ARG A 207 17.18 2.00 -26.55
N PHE A 208 16.60 1.62 -25.43
CA PHE A 208 15.41 0.75 -25.39
C PHE A 208 14.22 1.36 -26.14
N LEU A 209 13.95 2.65 -25.96
CA LEU A 209 12.85 3.34 -26.64
C LEU A 209 13.13 3.59 -28.12
N ASP A 210 14.38 3.89 -28.50
CA ASP A 210 14.79 4.06 -29.89
C ASP A 210 14.68 2.74 -30.68
N ASP A 211 15.06 1.61 -30.09
CA ASP A 211 14.89 0.27 -30.68
C ASP A 211 13.42 -0.04 -30.99
N LEU A 212 12.52 0.41 -30.11
CA LEU A 212 11.07 0.28 -30.29
C LEU A 212 10.48 1.36 -31.21
N LYS A 213 11.22 2.41 -31.54
CA LYS A 213 10.78 3.62 -32.26
C LYS A 213 9.61 4.32 -31.54
N ILE A 214 9.63 4.35 -30.21
CA ILE A 214 8.61 4.97 -29.38
C ILE A 214 9.08 6.33 -28.91
N LYS A 215 8.21 7.35 -29.08
CA LYS A 215 8.41 8.74 -28.64
C LYS A 215 7.07 9.33 -28.18
N GLY A 216 7.14 10.48 -27.52
CA GLY A 216 5.97 11.21 -27.04
C GLY A 216 5.66 10.93 -25.59
N ASN A 217 4.43 11.15 -25.17
CA ASN A 217 3.99 11.02 -23.79
C ASN A 217 3.27 9.68 -23.57
N VAL A 218 3.43 9.12 -22.35
CA VAL A 218 2.83 7.83 -21.98
C VAL A 218 1.32 7.83 -22.16
N GLU A 219 0.64 8.89 -21.72
CA GLU A 219 -0.82 9.04 -21.78
C GLU A 219 -1.36 9.16 -23.19
N SER A 220 -0.52 9.55 -24.15
CA SER A 220 -0.92 9.67 -25.56
C SER A 220 -0.59 8.45 -26.42
N LEU A 221 0.11 7.45 -25.85
CA LEU A 221 0.41 6.21 -26.56
C LEU A 221 -0.85 5.41 -26.86
N ALA A 222 -1.04 5.03 -28.11
CA ALA A 222 -2.20 4.28 -28.56
C ALA A 222 -1.85 3.24 -29.64
N GLY A 223 -2.77 2.35 -29.94
CA GLY A 223 -2.66 1.39 -31.03
C GLY A 223 -1.39 0.54 -30.99
N SER A 224 -0.67 0.50 -32.11
CA SER A 224 0.50 -0.37 -32.26
C SER A 224 1.68 0.01 -31.34
N ASP A 225 1.85 1.29 -31.03
CA ASP A 225 2.98 1.74 -30.21
C ASP A 225 2.78 1.38 -28.73
N LEU A 226 1.55 1.54 -28.23
CA LEU A 226 1.21 1.05 -26.89
C LEU A 226 1.38 -0.46 -26.79
N ALA A 227 0.90 -1.22 -27.79
CA ALA A 227 1.03 -2.68 -27.81
C ALA A 227 2.50 -3.14 -27.85
N LYS A 228 3.35 -2.50 -28.67
CA LYS A 228 4.80 -2.77 -28.71
C LYS A 228 5.45 -2.50 -27.35
N LEU A 229 5.15 -1.34 -26.74
CA LEU A 229 5.73 -0.98 -25.45
C LEU A 229 5.30 -1.95 -24.35
N CYS A 230 4.01 -2.27 -24.25
CA CYS A 230 3.50 -3.27 -23.30
C CYS A 230 4.19 -4.62 -23.48
N THR A 231 4.32 -5.11 -24.73
CA THR A 231 5.00 -6.38 -25.03
C THR A 231 6.47 -6.34 -24.62
N ALA A 232 7.19 -5.27 -24.97
CA ALA A 232 8.60 -5.16 -24.65
C ALA A 232 8.86 -5.10 -23.14
N ILE A 233 8.02 -4.37 -22.38
CA ILE A 233 8.12 -4.32 -20.91
C ILE A 233 7.80 -5.67 -20.30
N THR A 234 6.76 -6.34 -20.77
CA THR A 234 6.42 -7.70 -20.32
C THR A 234 7.61 -8.65 -20.49
N LEU A 235 8.21 -8.66 -21.68
CA LEU A 235 9.38 -9.50 -21.97
C LEU A 235 10.57 -9.13 -21.05
N LYS A 236 10.83 -7.84 -20.86
CA LYS A 236 11.89 -7.39 -19.95
C LYS A 236 11.67 -7.88 -18.51
N LEU A 237 10.46 -7.74 -18.00
CA LEU A 237 10.11 -8.22 -16.65
C LEU A 237 10.26 -9.73 -16.52
N LEU A 238 9.79 -10.50 -17.51
CA LEU A 238 9.96 -11.95 -17.52
C LEU A 238 11.44 -12.36 -17.58
N MET A 239 12.24 -11.68 -18.38
CA MET A 239 13.69 -11.90 -18.45
C MET A 239 14.42 -11.56 -17.13
N GLN A 240 13.89 -10.63 -16.35
CA GLN A 240 14.37 -10.32 -15.00
C GLN A 240 13.93 -11.35 -13.95
N GLY A 241 13.08 -12.32 -14.32
CA GLY A 241 12.45 -13.25 -13.38
C GLY A 241 11.31 -12.65 -12.56
N SER A 242 10.78 -11.49 -12.97
CA SER A 242 9.67 -10.82 -12.30
C SER A 242 8.33 -11.47 -12.64
N PHE A 243 7.49 -11.67 -11.62
CA PHE A 243 6.09 -12.12 -11.78
C PHE A 243 5.10 -10.95 -11.84
N ALA A 244 5.59 -9.70 -11.98
CA ALA A 244 4.76 -8.51 -11.89
C ALA A 244 4.24 -8.02 -13.27
N ALA A 245 4.46 -8.75 -14.35
CA ALA A 245 4.07 -8.32 -15.69
C ALA A 245 2.55 -8.09 -15.83
N ASP A 246 1.73 -8.93 -15.21
CA ASP A 246 0.28 -8.83 -15.17
C ASP A 246 -0.25 -7.62 -14.40
N SER A 247 0.55 -7.08 -13.48
CA SER A 247 0.16 -5.90 -12.69
C SER A 247 0.49 -4.57 -13.34
N ILE A 248 1.28 -4.58 -14.43
CA ILE A 248 1.76 -3.39 -15.13
C ILE A 248 0.86 -3.03 -16.33
N ILE A 249 0.16 -4.03 -16.85
CA ILE A 249 -0.72 -3.88 -18.02
C ILE A 249 -2.15 -4.18 -17.59
N GLY A 250 -3.10 -3.39 -18.05
CA GLY A 250 -4.50 -3.57 -17.76
C GLY A 250 -5.26 -2.25 -17.72
N GLU A 251 -6.32 -2.19 -16.93
CA GLU A 251 -7.12 -0.98 -16.78
C GLU A 251 -6.44 0.01 -15.84
N SER A 252 -6.27 1.25 -16.29
CA SER A 252 -5.88 2.41 -15.52
C SER A 252 -7.10 3.23 -15.17
N ILE A 253 -7.14 3.78 -13.96
CA ILE A 253 -8.23 4.62 -13.45
C ILE A 253 -7.78 6.08 -13.55
N ARG A 254 -8.55 6.88 -14.29
CA ARG A 254 -8.42 8.33 -14.38
C ARG A 254 -9.45 8.99 -13.47
N LEU A 255 -8.98 9.83 -12.54
CA LEU A 255 -9.80 10.57 -11.57
C LEU A 255 -10.27 11.88 -12.22
N LYS A 256 -11.56 12.09 -12.36
CA LYS A 256 -12.11 13.24 -13.11
C LYS A 256 -12.39 14.45 -12.22
N HIS A 257 -12.49 14.25 -10.92
CA HIS A 257 -12.80 15.31 -9.97
C HIS A 257 -11.61 15.66 -9.07
N GLU A 258 -10.51 14.89 -9.14
CA GLU A 258 -9.34 15.14 -8.32
C GLU A 258 -8.30 16.00 -9.06
N LEU A 259 -7.43 16.67 -8.29
CA LEU A 259 -6.38 17.54 -8.83
C LEU A 259 -5.29 16.74 -9.57
N VAL A 260 -5.16 15.48 -9.27
CA VAL A 260 -4.25 14.52 -9.90
C VAL A 260 -5.10 13.47 -10.60
N GLU A 261 -5.17 13.52 -11.92
CA GLU A 261 -6.02 12.62 -12.70
C GLU A 261 -5.51 11.16 -12.69
N ASN A 262 -4.20 10.96 -12.66
CA ASN A 262 -3.62 9.62 -12.63
C ASN A 262 -3.73 9.04 -11.22
N SER A 263 -4.55 7.99 -11.05
CA SER A 263 -4.79 7.38 -9.74
C SER A 263 -3.53 6.76 -9.11
N LEU A 264 -2.61 6.22 -9.91
CA LEU A 264 -1.33 5.68 -9.43
C LEU A 264 -0.39 6.79 -8.98
N GLU A 265 -0.37 7.95 -9.68
CA GLU A 265 0.34 9.14 -9.21
C GLU A 265 -0.23 9.61 -7.89
N MET A 266 -1.56 9.67 -7.76
CA MET A 266 -2.20 10.07 -6.50
C MET A 266 -1.77 9.16 -5.34
N VAL A 267 -1.80 7.84 -5.51
CA VAL A 267 -1.31 6.87 -4.51
C VAL A 267 0.16 7.14 -4.15
N GLU A 268 1.01 7.40 -5.15
CA GLU A 268 2.43 7.66 -4.92
C GLU A 268 2.65 8.95 -4.12
N LEU A 269 1.93 10.02 -4.44
CA LEU A 269 2.00 11.30 -3.72
C LEU A 269 1.58 11.14 -2.26
N LEU A 270 0.44 10.46 -2.01
CA LEU A 270 -0.06 10.24 -0.66
C LEU A 270 0.89 9.39 0.18
N ASN A 271 1.40 8.29 -0.38
CA ASN A 271 2.40 7.46 0.29
C ASN A 271 3.71 8.20 0.56
N ALA A 272 4.15 9.09 -0.34
CA ALA A 272 5.32 9.93 -0.10
C ALA A 272 5.06 10.90 1.05
N CYS A 273 3.89 11.53 1.11
CA CYS A 273 3.50 12.42 2.21
C CYS A 273 3.52 11.69 3.57
N GLY A 274 2.97 10.48 3.63
CA GLY A 274 2.99 9.67 4.85
C GLY A 274 4.38 9.23 5.27
N ASN A 275 5.17 8.70 4.33
CA ASN A 275 6.54 8.22 4.61
C ASN A 275 7.53 9.34 4.95
N ARG A 276 7.27 10.57 4.54
CA ARG A 276 8.07 11.78 4.86
C ARG A 276 7.51 12.58 6.04
N ASP A 277 6.58 12.00 6.78
CA ASP A 277 6.01 12.56 8.02
C ASP A 277 5.27 13.92 7.83
N VAL A 278 4.69 14.10 6.65
CA VAL A 278 3.87 15.28 6.30
C VAL A 278 2.49 14.87 5.74
N PRO A 279 1.76 13.95 6.38
CA PRO A 279 0.50 13.42 5.85
C PRO A 279 -0.59 14.50 5.69
N GLY A 280 -0.49 15.61 6.41
CA GLY A 280 -1.36 16.79 6.24
C GLY A 280 -1.32 17.36 4.83
N LEU A 281 -0.17 17.33 4.15
CA LEU A 281 -0.07 17.73 2.74
C LEU A 281 -0.89 16.80 1.84
N GLY A 282 -0.85 15.49 2.10
CA GLY A 282 -1.68 14.49 1.41
C GLY A 282 -3.18 14.72 1.65
N LEU A 283 -3.57 15.03 2.89
CA LEU A 283 -4.96 15.40 3.20
C LEU A 283 -5.40 16.65 2.42
N THR A 284 -4.54 17.66 2.34
CA THR A 284 -4.80 18.90 1.59
C THR A 284 -5.05 18.61 0.09
N LEU A 285 -4.29 17.66 -0.49
CA LEU A 285 -4.57 17.17 -1.86
C LEU A 285 -5.96 16.52 -1.98
N CYS A 286 -6.33 15.66 -1.04
CA CYS A 286 -7.64 15.01 -1.02
C CYS A 286 -8.79 16.01 -0.81
N LEU A 287 -8.53 17.15 -0.18
CA LEU A 287 -9.47 18.27 -0.03
C LEU A 287 -9.49 19.20 -1.27
N ARG A 288 -8.75 18.83 -2.33
CA ARG A 288 -8.71 19.52 -3.61
C ARG A 288 -8.14 20.95 -3.54
N ASP A 289 -7.16 21.18 -2.67
CA ASP A 289 -6.44 22.46 -2.63
C ASP A 289 -5.29 22.45 -3.66
N PRO A 290 -5.34 23.29 -4.71
CA PRO A 290 -4.32 23.33 -5.76
C PRO A 290 -2.93 23.71 -5.25
N GLY A 291 -2.83 24.42 -4.13
CA GLY A 291 -1.56 24.81 -3.53
C GLY A 291 -0.71 23.63 -3.05
N ALA A 292 -1.32 22.46 -2.85
CA ALA A 292 -0.63 21.27 -2.38
C ALA A 292 0.10 20.50 -3.50
N ILE A 293 -0.25 20.66 -4.78
CA ILE A 293 0.18 19.78 -5.88
C ILE A 293 1.70 19.83 -6.06
N GLU A 294 2.26 21.01 -6.24
CA GLU A 294 3.70 21.16 -6.53
C GLU A 294 4.56 20.69 -5.35
N GLN A 295 4.13 20.94 -4.13
CA GLN A 295 4.83 20.49 -2.93
C GLN A 295 4.82 18.96 -2.83
N ALA A 296 3.66 18.33 -3.07
CA ALA A 296 3.53 16.87 -3.03
C ALA A 296 4.34 16.20 -4.14
N ARG A 297 4.36 16.76 -5.36
CA ARG A 297 5.18 16.27 -6.48
C ARG A 297 6.66 16.37 -6.20
N SER A 298 7.13 17.51 -5.68
CA SER A 298 8.53 17.68 -5.26
C SER A 298 8.94 16.66 -4.21
N LEU A 299 8.13 16.50 -3.17
CA LEU A 299 8.34 15.52 -2.10
C LEU A 299 8.42 14.08 -2.64
N ALA A 300 7.49 13.70 -3.51
CA ALA A 300 7.46 12.38 -4.12
C ALA A 300 8.67 12.14 -5.04
N GLN A 301 9.12 13.16 -5.76
CA GLN A 301 10.33 13.09 -6.58
C GLN A 301 11.58 12.84 -5.73
N GLU A 302 11.74 13.55 -4.64
CA GLU A 302 12.82 13.34 -3.68
C GLU A 302 12.76 11.92 -3.10
N TYR A 303 11.59 11.50 -2.65
CA TYR A 303 11.38 10.17 -2.07
C TYR A 303 11.68 9.04 -3.05
N ARG A 304 11.24 9.16 -4.31
CA ARG A 304 11.66 8.24 -5.39
C ARG A 304 13.17 8.20 -5.58
N GLY A 305 13.83 9.37 -5.50
CA GLY A 305 15.29 9.46 -5.55
C GLY A 305 15.96 8.64 -4.45
N HIS A 306 15.43 8.68 -3.21
CA HIS A 306 15.90 7.85 -2.09
C HIS A 306 15.69 6.37 -2.37
N ILE A 307 14.48 5.96 -2.75
CA ILE A 307 14.19 4.56 -3.08
C ILE A 307 15.11 4.03 -4.18
N ARG A 308 15.36 4.80 -5.24
CA ARG A 308 16.27 4.38 -6.33
C ARG A 308 17.71 4.20 -5.86
N ARG A 309 18.22 5.07 -4.99
CA ARG A 309 19.57 4.89 -4.40
C ARG A 309 19.64 3.61 -3.56
N GLU A 310 18.66 3.38 -2.71
CA GLU A 310 18.61 2.17 -1.88
C GLU A 310 18.43 0.89 -2.71
N ILE A 311 17.71 0.94 -3.82
CA ILE A 311 17.63 -0.16 -4.80
C ILE A 311 18.97 -0.37 -5.52
N GLY A 312 19.72 0.70 -5.84
CA GLY A 312 21.08 0.59 -6.33
C GLY A 312 21.96 -0.20 -5.35
N MET A 313 21.92 0.14 -4.07
CA MET A 313 22.63 -0.59 -3.03
C MET A 313 22.17 -2.06 -2.93
N LEU A 314 20.86 -2.33 -3.04
CA LEU A 314 20.35 -3.69 -3.08
C LEU A 314 20.95 -4.50 -4.25
N ARG A 315 21.06 -3.89 -5.45
CA ARG A 315 21.66 -4.55 -6.61
C ARG A 315 23.13 -4.89 -6.42
N GLU A 316 23.90 -3.98 -5.81
CA GLU A 316 25.34 -4.07 -5.66
C GLU A 316 25.77 -4.90 -4.44
N GLN A 317 25.03 -4.85 -3.34
CA GLN A 317 25.49 -5.30 -2.02
C GLN A 317 24.64 -6.43 -1.43
N ASN A 318 23.61 -6.92 -2.17
CA ASN A 318 22.84 -8.05 -1.66
C ASN A 318 23.72 -9.30 -1.51
N GLN A 319 23.42 -10.09 -0.52
CA GLN A 319 24.09 -11.36 -0.23
C GLN A 319 23.07 -12.50 -0.23
N VAL A 320 23.55 -13.69 -0.52
CA VAL A 320 22.70 -14.90 -0.60
C VAL A 320 23.24 -15.94 0.37
N ARG A 321 22.36 -16.51 1.19
CA ARG A 321 22.55 -17.77 1.90
C ARG A 321 21.82 -18.88 1.13
N LYS A 322 21.76 -20.06 1.70
CA LYS A 322 21.16 -21.23 1.02
C LYS A 322 19.68 -21.00 0.66
N ASN A 323 18.91 -20.38 1.56
CA ASN A 323 17.45 -20.29 1.46
C ASN A 323 16.93 -18.86 1.51
N ILE A 324 17.78 -17.86 1.75
CA ILE A 324 17.40 -16.44 1.83
C ILE A 324 18.38 -15.53 1.07
N ARG A 325 17.86 -14.41 0.58
CA ARG A 325 18.64 -13.28 0.08
C ARG A 325 18.51 -12.13 1.06
N TYR A 326 19.60 -11.41 1.34
CA TYR A 326 19.55 -10.32 2.31
C TYR A 326 20.45 -9.14 1.96
N LEU A 327 20.11 -7.98 2.57
CA LEU A 327 20.88 -6.74 2.49
C LEU A 327 21.01 -6.18 3.91
N LYS A 328 22.25 -5.87 4.34
CA LYS A 328 22.54 -5.15 5.58
C LYS A 328 22.78 -3.68 5.26
N MET A 329 22.07 -2.80 5.93
CA MET A 329 22.11 -1.35 5.70
C MET A 329 22.08 -0.58 7.02
N VAL A 330 22.51 0.67 6.95
CA VAL A 330 22.48 1.61 8.06
C VAL A 330 21.63 2.80 7.64
N ASN A 331 20.67 3.19 8.48
CA ASN A 331 19.78 4.34 8.25
C ASN A 331 19.02 4.33 6.91
N MET A 332 18.56 3.15 6.47
CA MET A 332 17.61 3.07 5.36
C MET A 332 16.30 3.76 5.72
N GLU A 333 15.82 4.63 4.83
CA GLU A 333 14.52 5.30 4.99
C GLU A 333 13.38 4.46 4.42
N ALA A 334 13.63 3.68 3.35
CA ALA A 334 12.63 2.96 2.58
C ALA A 334 12.82 1.43 2.58
N GLY A 335 13.45 0.83 3.59
CA GLY A 335 13.82 -0.59 3.61
C GLY A 335 12.68 -1.57 3.32
N ALA A 336 11.47 -1.31 3.85
CA ALA A 336 10.29 -2.14 3.56
C ALA A 336 9.81 -2.02 2.10
N ILE A 337 9.93 -0.84 1.51
CA ILE A 337 9.60 -0.59 0.09
C ILE A 337 10.65 -1.24 -0.80
N VAL A 338 11.92 -1.05 -0.48
CA VAL A 338 13.04 -1.63 -1.23
C VAL A 338 12.99 -3.15 -1.24
N SER A 339 12.68 -3.79 -0.10
CA SER A 339 12.49 -5.24 -0.06
C SER A 339 11.26 -5.67 -0.88
N GLY A 340 10.17 -4.89 -0.86
CA GLY A 340 8.98 -5.13 -1.68
C GLY A 340 9.22 -5.01 -3.18
N LEU A 341 9.91 -3.96 -3.62
CA LEU A 341 10.29 -3.77 -5.02
C LEU A 341 11.34 -4.79 -5.47
N GLY A 342 12.32 -5.08 -4.62
CA GLY A 342 13.37 -6.06 -4.88
C GLY A 342 12.82 -7.46 -5.13
N ILE A 343 11.93 -7.96 -4.27
CA ILE A 343 11.33 -9.28 -4.44
C ILE A 343 10.39 -9.34 -5.65
N ARG A 344 9.71 -8.23 -5.95
CA ARG A 344 8.72 -8.16 -7.04
C ARG A 344 9.39 -8.10 -8.42
N TYR A 345 10.47 -7.36 -8.55
CA TYR A 345 11.05 -7.02 -9.85
C TYR A 345 12.44 -7.62 -10.12
N LEU A 346 13.23 -7.91 -9.08
CA LEU A 346 14.63 -8.29 -9.23
C LEU A 346 14.96 -9.71 -8.76
N TYR A 347 14.43 -10.14 -7.62
CA TYR A 347 14.91 -11.33 -6.90
C TYR A 347 13.75 -12.16 -6.37
N ALA A 348 12.95 -12.75 -7.26
CA ALA A 348 11.75 -13.50 -6.89
C ALA A 348 12.01 -14.96 -6.47
N ASP A 349 13.26 -15.42 -6.58
CA ASP A 349 13.69 -16.81 -6.38
C ASP A 349 13.78 -17.23 -4.91
N LEU A 350 14.19 -16.30 -4.03
CA LEU A 350 14.34 -16.47 -2.59
C LEU A 350 13.63 -15.35 -1.81
N PRO A 351 13.20 -15.60 -0.57
CA PRO A 351 12.71 -14.49 0.27
C PRO A 351 13.80 -13.43 0.45
N LEU A 352 13.41 -12.17 0.30
CA LEU A 352 14.30 -11.02 0.41
C LEU A 352 14.16 -10.36 1.78
N ILE A 353 15.29 -10.22 2.47
CA ILE A 353 15.40 -9.70 3.84
C ILE A 353 16.24 -8.43 3.83
N THR A 354 15.72 -7.34 4.33
CA THR A 354 16.52 -6.12 4.59
C THR A 354 16.70 -5.92 6.09
N LEU A 355 17.95 -5.71 6.50
CA LEU A 355 18.34 -5.39 7.87
C LEU A 355 18.76 -3.93 7.92
N ASN A 356 18.07 -3.13 8.71
CA ASN A 356 18.32 -1.70 8.82
C ASN A 356 18.70 -1.34 10.26
N HIS A 357 19.95 -0.96 10.46
CA HIS A 357 20.42 -0.41 11.74
C HIS A 357 19.83 0.99 11.92
N LYS A 358 18.99 1.14 12.92
CA LYS A 358 18.39 2.42 13.29
C LYS A 358 18.33 2.53 14.81
N ASP A 359 18.96 3.56 15.34
CA ASP A 359 19.09 3.78 16.79
C ASP A 359 19.70 2.55 17.50
N ASP A 360 19.10 2.09 18.58
CA ASP A 360 19.57 0.96 19.39
C ASP A 360 19.04 -0.41 18.93
N MET A 361 18.44 -0.49 17.74
CA MET A 361 17.81 -1.70 17.22
C MET A 361 18.14 -1.93 15.75
N VAL A 362 18.09 -3.20 15.33
CA VAL A 362 18.11 -3.57 13.92
C VAL A 362 16.69 -3.92 13.48
N LYS A 363 16.12 -3.10 12.61
CA LYS A 363 14.81 -3.36 12.01
C LYS A 363 14.95 -4.27 10.81
N ILE A 364 14.12 -5.30 10.77
CA ILE A 364 14.10 -6.30 9.70
C ILE A 364 12.80 -6.15 8.91
N SER A 365 12.92 -6.17 7.58
CA SER A 365 11.78 -6.33 6.69
C SER A 365 12.01 -7.53 5.78
N ALA A 366 11.06 -8.44 5.73
CA ALA A 366 11.12 -9.64 4.91
C ALA A 366 9.93 -9.68 3.94
N ARG A 367 10.21 -10.11 2.71
CA ARG A 367 9.22 -10.27 1.65
C ARG A 367 9.40 -11.59 0.93
N GLY A 368 8.27 -12.22 0.62
CA GLY A 368 8.20 -13.45 -0.17
C GLY A 368 7.34 -13.27 -1.42
N THR A 369 7.19 -14.33 -2.19
CA THR A 369 6.32 -14.39 -3.37
C THR A 369 5.23 -15.46 -3.19
N LYS A 370 4.13 -15.33 -3.92
CA LYS A 370 3.07 -16.38 -3.93
C LYS A 370 3.62 -17.78 -4.27
N PRO A 371 4.52 -17.94 -5.27
CA PRO A 371 5.16 -19.23 -5.51
C PRO A 371 5.98 -19.78 -4.34
N LEU A 372 6.68 -18.92 -3.57
CA LEU A 372 7.40 -19.37 -2.38
C LEU A 372 6.43 -19.82 -1.26
N ILE A 373 5.30 -19.10 -1.10
CA ILE A 373 4.26 -19.48 -0.13
C ILE A 373 3.63 -20.83 -0.51
N SER A 374 3.29 -21.03 -1.78
CA SER A 374 2.74 -22.32 -2.25
C SER A 374 3.72 -23.50 -2.05
N ARG A 375 5.03 -23.20 -1.90
CA ARG A 375 6.09 -24.14 -1.54
C ARG A 375 6.32 -24.25 -0.03
N GLY A 376 5.43 -23.68 0.80
CA GLY A 376 5.45 -23.81 2.26
C GLY A 376 6.09 -22.64 3.02
N LEU A 377 6.54 -21.56 2.36
CA LEU A 377 7.10 -20.39 3.06
C LEU A 377 6.04 -19.72 3.94
N ASP A 378 6.38 -19.51 5.21
CA ASP A 378 5.66 -18.63 6.15
C ASP A 378 6.63 -17.69 6.86
N LEU A 379 6.71 -16.45 6.37
CA LEU A 379 7.59 -15.44 6.95
C LEU A 379 7.14 -15.00 8.34
N SER A 380 5.86 -15.09 8.69
CA SER A 380 5.37 -14.69 10.01
C SER A 380 5.92 -15.60 11.11
N ILE A 381 5.95 -16.90 10.86
CA ILE A 381 6.54 -17.90 11.74
C ILE A 381 8.06 -17.76 11.73
N ALA A 382 8.67 -17.74 10.55
CA ALA A 382 10.12 -17.73 10.40
C ALA A 382 10.77 -16.52 11.11
N LEU A 383 10.22 -15.30 10.92
CA LEU A 383 10.77 -14.12 11.57
C LEU A 383 10.52 -14.11 13.07
N ARG A 384 9.36 -14.59 13.53
CA ARG A 384 9.07 -14.67 14.96
C ARG A 384 10.05 -15.59 15.67
N GLU A 385 10.28 -16.79 15.16
CA GLU A 385 11.16 -17.77 15.78
C GLU A 385 12.64 -17.34 15.69
N ALA A 386 13.08 -16.84 14.52
CA ALA A 386 14.46 -16.35 14.36
C ALA A 386 14.74 -15.13 15.24
N ALA A 387 13.81 -14.18 15.39
CA ALA A 387 13.97 -13.02 16.26
C ALA A 387 14.01 -13.43 17.74
N LYS A 388 13.12 -14.35 18.16
CA LYS A 388 13.09 -14.90 19.51
C LYS A 388 14.43 -15.55 19.90
N ALA A 389 15.07 -16.27 18.98
CA ALA A 389 16.36 -16.94 19.20
C ALA A 389 17.53 -15.98 19.54
N VAL A 390 17.36 -14.69 19.23
CA VAL A 390 18.37 -13.63 19.49
C VAL A 390 17.88 -12.56 20.47
N GLY A 391 16.76 -12.78 21.17
CA GLY A 391 16.20 -11.84 22.13
C GLY A 391 15.43 -10.67 21.48
N GLY A 392 15.02 -10.80 20.23
CA GLY A 392 14.20 -9.84 19.50
C GLY A 392 12.72 -10.23 19.46
N VAL A 393 11.96 -9.44 18.71
CA VAL A 393 10.51 -9.64 18.48
C VAL A 393 10.25 -9.58 16.96
N GLY A 394 9.45 -10.50 16.45
CA GLY A 394 9.10 -10.57 15.03
C GLY A 394 7.69 -11.10 14.81
N GLY A 395 7.19 -10.90 13.59
CA GLY A 395 5.87 -11.35 13.14
C GLY A 395 5.36 -10.56 11.95
N GLY A 396 4.12 -10.81 11.58
CA GLY A 396 3.48 -10.18 10.44
C GLY A 396 2.59 -11.15 9.66
N HIS A 397 2.60 -11.02 8.35
CA HIS A 397 1.87 -11.90 7.44
C HIS A 397 2.79 -12.95 6.81
N THR A 398 2.19 -14.03 6.32
CA THR A 398 2.90 -15.12 5.63
C THR A 398 3.82 -14.62 4.51
N ILE A 399 3.39 -13.62 3.73
CA ILE A 399 4.12 -13.08 2.57
C ILE A 399 5.02 -11.88 2.92
N ALA A 400 4.73 -11.18 4.01
CA ALA A 400 5.40 -9.94 4.39
C ALA A 400 5.45 -9.82 5.91
N SER A 401 6.64 -9.83 6.48
CA SER A 401 6.86 -9.81 7.92
C SER A 401 8.00 -8.88 8.30
N GLY A 402 8.02 -8.49 9.56
CA GLY A 402 9.06 -7.66 10.15
C GLY A 402 9.59 -8.22 11.46
N ALA A 403 10.75 -7.74 11.87
CA ALA A 403 11.29 -8.01 13.19
C ALA A 403 12.12 -6.83 13.69
N SER A 404 12.35 -6.81 15.01
CA SER A 404 13.34 -5.94 15.66
C SER A 404 14.25 -6.80 16.50
N ILE A 405 15.56 -6.70 16.30
CA ILE A 405 16.56 -7.50 17.01
C ILE A 405 17.63 -6.59 17.62
N PRO A 406 18.32 -7.01 18.70
CA PRO A 406 19.45 -6.28 19.26
C PRO A 406 20.60 -6.17 18.26
N PRO A 407 21.34 -5.03 18.22
CA PRO A 407 22.55 -4.90 17.42
C PRO A 407 23.59 -5.95 17.79
N GLY A 408 24.37 -6.41 16.81
CA GLY A 408 25.41 -7.45 16.98
C GLY A 408 24.87 -8.89 16.94
N THR A 409 23.55 -9.08 16.74
CA THR A 409 22.94 -10.42 16.66
C THR A 409 22.55 -10.82 15.22
N GLU A 410 22.85 -9.98 14.22
CA GLU A 410 22.39 -10.09 12.85
C GLU A 410 22.79 -11.42 12.20
N ASP A 411 24.05 -11.84 12.37
CA ASP A 411 24.54 -13.09 11.74
C ASP A 411 23.91 -14.34 12.35
N ARG A 412 23.63 -14.31 13.66
CA ARG A 412 22.90 -15.40 14.35
C ARG A 412 21.44 -15.42 13.91
N PHE A 413 20.80 -14.25 13.80
CA PHE A 413 19.44 -14.12 13.27
C PHE A 413 19.34 -14.66 11.85
N LEU A 414 20.23 -14.22 10.95
CA LEU A 414 20.24 -14.66 9.55
C LEU A 414 20.53 -16.17 9.40
N ALA A 415 21.36 -16.75 10.28
CA ALA A 415 21.61 -18.19 10.28
C ALA A 415 20.36 -18.97 10.70
N ALA A 416 19.71 -18.58 11.79
CA ALA A 416 18.47 -19.18 12.24
C ALA A 416 17.34 -19.03 11.22
N LEU A 417 17.21 -17.85 10.62
CA LEU A 417 16.19 -17.59 9.60
C LEU A 417 16.41 -18.45 8.34
N ASP A 418 17.65 -18.57 7.87
CA ASP A 418 18.00 -19.40 6.71
C ASP A 418 17.66 -20.88 6.92
N GLU A 419 17.92 -21.41 8.13
CA GLU A 419 17.59 -22.78 8.52
C GLU A 419 16.06 -22.99 8.57
N ILE A 420 15.31 -22.11 9.25
CA ILE A 420 13.86 -22.21 9.38
C ILE A 420 13.18 -22.14 7.99
N VAL A 421 13.60 -21.20 7.14
CA VAL A 421 13.08 -21.10 5.76
C VAL A 421 13.40 -22.35 4.97
N GLY A 422 14.61 -22.90 5.12
CA GLY A 422 14.99 -24.16 4.49
C GLY A 422 14.09 -25.32 4.90
N GLU A 423 13.82 -25.48 6.20
CA GLU A 423 12.91 -26.50 6.70
C GLU A 423 11.47 -26.34 6.16
N GLN A 424 10.96 -25.13 6.10
CA GLN A 424 9.63 -24.86 5.57
C GLN A 424 9.52 -25.28 4.10
N LEU A 425 10.50 -24.90 3.27
CA LEU A 425 10.52 -25.20 1.84
C LEU A 425 10.76 -26.69 1.52
N HIS A 426 11.52 -27.42 2.38
CA HIS A 426 11.76 -28.86 2.22
C HIS A 426 10.57 -29.72 2.64
N LYS A 427 9.93 -29.42 3.77
CA LYS A 427 8.74 -30.18 4.25
C LYS A 427 7.60 -30.18 3.23
N ALA A 428 7.41 -29.07 2.51
CA ALA A 428 6.39 -29.00 1.47
C ALA A 428 6.75 -29.81 0.21
N ALA A 429 8.04 -29.98 -0.09
CA ALA A 429 8.49 -30.81 -1.22
C ALA A 429 8.28 -32.31 -0.96
N GLU A 430 8.38 -32.76 0.29
CA GLU A 430 8.13 -34.15 0.69
C GLU A 430 6.65 -34.49 0.80
N GLY A 431 5.78 -33.49 1.03
CA GLY A 431 4.32 -33.65 1.15
C GLY A 431 3.54 -33.48 -0.16
N ALA A 432 4.17 -33.07 -1.24
CA ALA A 432 3.52 -32.92 -2.54
C ALA A 432 3.32 -34.28 -3.19
N PRO A 433 2.08 -34.68 -3.61
CA PRO A 433 1.89 -35.89 -4.38
C PRO A 433 2.69 -35.82 -5.68
N ALA A 434 3.47 -36.87 -5.98
CA ALA A 434 4.21 -36.99 -7.23
C ALA A 434 3.21 -36.80 -8.39
N VAL A 435 3.39 -35.74 -9.18
CA VAL A 435 2.67 -35.60 -10.44
C VAL A 435 3.30 -36.62 -11.38
N GLU A 436 2.66 -37.76 -11.53
CA GLU A 436 2.98 -38.70 -12.61
C GLU A 436 2.74 -37.98 -13.94
N VAL A 437 3.82 -37.59 -14.59
CA VAL A 437 3.78 -37.22 -16.00
C VAL A 437 3.59 -38.53 -16.76
N ALA A 438 2.35 -38.76 -17.16
CA ALA A 438 2.07 -39.88 -18.07
C ALA A 438 2.81 -39.68 -19.41
N PRO A 439 3.31 -40.74 -20.04
CA PRO A 439 4.16 -40.74 -21.23
C PRO A 439 3.48 -40.19 -22.48
#